data_bc89c1fa2e71faa0f1ed7229f03e8eef
#
_entry.id   bc89c1fa2e71faa0f1ed7229f03e8eef
#
_cell.length_a   1.000
_cell.length_b   1.000
_cell.length_c   1.000
_cell.angle_alpha   90.00
_cell.angle_beta   90.00
_cell.angle_gamma   90.00
#
_symmetry.space_group_name_H-M   'P 1'
#
loop_
_entity.id
_entity.type
_entity.pdbx_description
1 polymer ?
#
loop_
_entity_poly.entity_id
_entity_poly.type
_entity_poly.pdbx_seq_one_letter_code
_entity_poly.pdbx_strand_id
1 'polypeptide(L)'
;MKGGNMRLRSILSEAMRNVGAGNAHALALFVAVLLGGMLLGGYEAYTVVAMEHEAMARVQAMADVDTVVGGTVDGGACDRLAQSSGVPIAQSGAVRTGEEITPLSTPNNALQSFEVTQGMLSLIASNGAVASPIDTSGIWVSTDVARDFGLTVGSTLATDHGNATVAGVYPWPNDGRDTRFAYAFLVPRAAALGDYNECWIRQWPRSEPASNLLYSTLRVGNGQNQAGVVALNKGFDAHYDPYATYMARTTRWIPFLAALLGLAIGVIAVRMRRLEYAAALHSGESKPAQLLGICVETLVWAGLATAGSCALIAAYGVRMAVGDTAVVIATACRAPLALLCAVVLAALASGLCVRQSQLFRLFKGR
;
A
#
# COMPACT_ATOMS: atom_id res chain seq x y z
N MET A 1 9.72 -61.71 -8.45
CA MET A 1 10.92 -60.95 -8.80
C MET A 1 11.02 -59.80 -7.80
N LYS A 2 12.07 -59.78 -6.94
CA LYS A 2 12.33 -58.68 -5.99
C LYS A 2 12.68 -57.43 -6.78
N GLY A 3 11.81 -56.42 -6.74
CA GLY A 3 12.09 -55.11 -7.32
C GLY A 3 13.33 -54.53 -6.69
N GLY A 4 14.40 -54.36 -7.47
CA GLY A 4 15.62 -53.71 -6.99
C GLY A 4 15.29 -52.22 -6.62
N ASN A 5 15.54 -51.87 -5.39
CA ASN A 5 15.45 -50.44 -4.97
C ASN A 5 16.45 -49.62 -5.80
N MET A 6 15.96 -48.83 -6.77
CA MET A 6 16.80 -47.86 -7.47
C MET A 6 17.41 -46.88 -6.43
N ARG A 7 18.73 -46.65 -6.50
CA ARG A 7 19.41 -45.74 -5.61
C ARG A 7 18.92 -44.30 -5.88
N LEU A 8 18.54 -43.55 -4.86
CA LEU A 8 18.10 -42.14 -4.97
C LEU A 8 19.00 -41.31 -5.88
N ARG A 9 20.33 -41.53 -5.79
CA ARG A 9 21.31 -40.85 -6.62
C ARG A 9 21.16 -41.13 -8.12
N SER A 10 20.69 -42.28 -8.48
CA SER A 10 20.43 -42.69 -9.89
C SER A 10 19.19 -41.95 -10.42
N ILE A 11 18.11 -41.86 -9.61
CA ILE A 11 16.85 -41.16 -9.97
C ILE A 11 17.11 -39.65 -10.15
N LEU A 12 17.87 -39.04 -9.23
CA LEU A 12 18.25 -37.64 -9.34
C LEU A 12 19.10 -37.35 -10.57
N SER A 13 20.10 -38.20 -10.87
CA SER A 13 20.97 -38.04 -12.05
C SER A 13 20.20 -38.17 -13.36
N GLU A 14 19.21 -39.05 -13.41
CA GLU A 14 18.36 -39.26 -14.58
C GLU A 14 17.38 -38.08 -14.77
N ALA A 15 16.74 -37.60 -13.70
CA ALA A 15 15.86 -36.41 -13.73
C ALA A 15 16.61 -35.18 -14.25
N MET A 16 17.83 -34.93 -13.75
CA MET A 16 18.64 -33.78 -14.19
C MET A 16 19.05 -33.90 -15.66
N ARG A 17 19.37 -35.13 -16.12
CA ARG A 17 19.74 -35.37 -17.52
C ARG A 17 18.54 -35.19 -18.46
N ASN A 18 17.33 -35.62 -18.07
CA ASN A 18 16.09 -35.43 -18.84
C ASN A 18 15.74 -33.95 -19.00
N VAL A 19 15.94 -33.16 -17.95
CA VAL A 19 15.76 -31.67 -18.00
C VAL A 19 16.80 -31.07 -18.96
N GLY A 20 18.08 -31.48 -18.86
CA GLY A 20 19.18 -30.90 -19.65
C GLY A 20 19.16 -31.31 -21.11
N ALA A 21 18.67 -32.55 -21.45
CA ALA A 21 18.56 -33.04 -22.83
C ALA A 21 17.33 -32.51 -23.59
N GLY A 22 16.47 -31.70 -22.95
CA GLY A 22 15.26 -31.16 -23.60
C GLY A 22 14.08 -32.13 -23.75
N ASN A 23 14.26 -33.44 -23.43
CA ASN A 23 13.22 -34.47 -23.55
C ASN A 23 11.99 -34.16 -22.67
N ALA A 24 12.16 -33.43 -21.59
CA ALA A 24 11.09 -33.07 -20.68
C ALA A 24 10.25 -31.88 -21.13
N HIS A 25 10.49 -31.30 -22.32
CA HIS A 25 9.91 -29.98 -22.70
C HIS A 25 10.06 -28.91 -21.61
N ALA A 26 11.10 -29.06 -20.77
CA ALA A 26 11.29 -28.30 -19.54
C ALA A 26 11.35 -26.81 -19.80
N LEU A 27 11.95 -26.38 -20.93
CA LEU A 27 12.05 -24.96 -21.28
C LEU A 27 10.66 -24.33 -21.55
N ALA A 28 9.81 -24.99 -22.32
CA ALA A 28 8.48 -24.49 -22.64
C ALA A 28 7.59 -24.44 -21.39
N LEU A 29 7.66 -25.44 -20.53
CA LEU A 29 6.93 -25.51 -19.27
C LEU A 29 7.48 -24.49 -18.25
N PHE A 30 8.80 -24.32 -18.18
CA PHE A 30 9.44 -23.26 -17.39
C PHE A 30 8.92 -21.87 -17.80
N VAL A 31 8.93 -21.57 -19.10
CA VAL A 31 8.43 -20.27 -19.60
C VAL A 31 6.94 -20.10 -19.29
N ALA A 32 6.12 -21.13 -19.43
CA ALA A 32 4.70 -21.09 -19.12
C ALA A 32 4.45 -20.76 -17.62
N VAL A 33 5.19 -21.40 -16.70
CA VAL A 33 5.09 -21.15 -15.26
C VAL A 33 5.65 -19.78 -14.91
N LEU A 34 6.78 -19.39 -15.50
CA LEU A 34 7.39 -18.07 -15.27
C LEU A 34 6.44 -16.95 -15.69
N LEU A 35 5.91 -17.02 -16.91
CA LEU A 35 4.97 -16.00 -17.43
C LEU A 35 3.65 -16.01 -16.65
N GLY A 36 3.09 -17.19 -16.37
CA GLY A 36 1.86 -17.31 -15.57
C GLY A 36 2.02 -16.74 -14.17
N GLY A 37 3.12 -17.09 -13.49
CA GLY A 37 3.45 -16.56 -12.16
C GLY A 37 3.71 -15.06 -12.17
N MET A 38 4.47 -14.58 -13.16
CA MET A 38 4.79 -13.16 -13.30
C MET A 38 3.56 -12.30 -13.64
N LEU A 39 2.71 -12.75 -14.59
CA LEU A 39 1.51 -11.99 -14.97
C LEU A 39 0.50 -11.93 -13.83
N LEU A 40 0.20 -13.06 -13.21
CA LEU A 40 -0.80 -13.13 -12.14
C LEU A 40 -0.28 -12.47 -10.86
N GLY A 41 0.92 -12.81 -10.40
CA GLY A 41 1.51 -12.22 -9.22
C GLY A 41 1.91 -10.76 -9.43
N GLY A 42 2.40 -10.40 -10.61
CA GLY A 42 2.73 -9.02 -10.97
C GLY A 42 1.49 -8.12 -11.01
N TYR A 43 0.36 -8.62 -11.51
CA TYR A 43 -0.90 -7.87 -11.48
C TYR A 43 -1.42 -7.67 -10.04
N GLU A 44 -1.28 -8.68 -9.17
CA GLU A 44 -1.58 -8.52 -7.74
C GLU A 44 -0.67 -7.46 -7.11
N ALA A 45 0.65 -7.51 -7.36
CA ALA A 45 1.61 -6.53 -6.86
C ALA A 45 1.25 -5.11 -7.33
N TYR A 46 0.96 -4.95 -8.62
CA TYR A 46 0.54 -3.67 -9.19
C TYR A 46 -0.71 -3.11 -8.51
N THR A 47 -1.72 -3.97 -8.28
CA THR A 47 -2.98 -3.56 -7.65
C THR A 47 -2.77 -3.10 -6.21
N VAL A 48 -1.96 -3.83 -5.43
CA VAL A 48 -1.67 -3.46 -4.04
C VAL A 48 -0.86 -2.17 -3.97
N VAL A 49 0.17 -2.02 -4.82
CA VAL A 49 0.96 -0.78 -4.91
C VAL A 49 0.09 0.41 -5.32
N ALA A 50 -0.85 0.23 -6.27
CA ALA A 50 -1.76 1.29 -6.67
C ALA A 50 -2.67 1.74 -5.51
N MET A 51 -3.13 0.81 -4.66
CA MET A 51 -3.90 1.12 -3.45
C MET A 51 -3.05 1.88 -2.41
N GLU A 52 -1.76 1.52 -2.24
CA GLU A 52 -0.84 2.26 -1.37
C GLU A 52 -0.61 3.68 -1.86
N HIS A 53 -0.40 3.87 -3.16
CA HIS A 53 -0.25 5.21 -3.75
C HIS A 53 -1.52 6.05 -3.59
N GLU A 54 -2.70 5.46 -3.77
CA GLU A 54 -3.96 6.16 -3.54
C GLU A 54 -4.12 6.57 -2.06
N ALA A 55 -3.83 5.67 -1.12
CA ALA A 55 -3.87 5.96 0.30
C ALA A 55 -2.89 7.10 0.67
N MET A 56 -1.66 7.04 0.14
CA MET A 56 -0.66 8.09 0.35
C MET A 56 -1.10 9.43 -0.25
N ALA A 57 -1.65 9.44 -1.46
CA ALA A 57 -2.17 10.65 -2.09
C ALA A 57 -3.28 11.30 -1.26
N ARG A 58 -4.18 10.50 -0.66
CA ARG A 58 -5.22 10.98 0.25
C ARG A 58 -4.64 11.62 1.51
N VAL A 59 -3.65 10.98 2.13
CA VAL A 59 -2.97 11.52 3.33
C VAL A 59 -2.22 12.81 2.98
N GLN A 60 -1.52 12.85 1.85
CA GLN A 60 -0.82 14.06 1.39
C GLN A 60 -1.78 15.22 1.07
N ALA A 61 -2.95 14.91 0.55
CA ALA A 61 -4.01 15.88 0.29
C ALA A 61 -4.81 16.26 1.55
N MET A 62 -4.42 15.82 2.74
CA MET A 62 -5.15 16.04 4.00
C MET A 62 -6.61 15.57 3.96
N ALA A 63 -6.91 14.53 3.16
CA ALA A 63 -8.23 13.89 3.14
C ALA A 63 -8.47 13.03 4.40
N ASP A 64 -7.45 12.84 5.21
CA ASP A 64 -7.44 12.19 6.53
C ASP A 64 -7.70 13.17 7.69
N VAL A 65 -8.05 14.43 7.38
CA VAL A 65 -8.32 15.48 8.37
C VAL A 65 -9.81 15.77 8.43
N ASP A 66 -10.35 15.71 9.66
CA ASP A 66 -11.70 16.15 9.99
C ASP A 66 -11.64 17.44 10.82
N THR A 67 -12.61 18.30 10.62
CA THR A 67 -12.76 19.54 11.38
C THR A 67 -14.18 19.69 11.92
N VAL A 68 -14.31 20.17 13.17
CA VAL A 68 -15.57 20.66 13.70
C VAL A 68 -15.68 22.15 13.43
N VAL A 69 -16.81 22.56 12.87
CA VAL A 69 -17.13 23.95 12.52
C VAL A 69 -18.49 24.35 13.09
N GLY A 70 -18.77 25.64 13.17
CA GLY A 70 -20.07 26.17 13.57
C GLY A 70 -20.28 26.29 15.08
N GLY A 71 -19.21 26.22 15.88
CA GLY A 71 -19.26 26.37 17.33
C GLY A 71 -18.04 27.07 17.89
N THR A 72 -18.02 27.29 19.20
CA THR A 72 -16.87 27.78 19.93
C THR A 72 -16.07 26.61 20.47
N VAL A 73 -14.78 26.57 20.19
CA VAL A 73 -13.88 25.47 20.51
C VAL A 73 -12.91 25.87 21.63
N ASP A 74 -12.71 24.95 22.58
CA ASP A 74 -11.62 25.05 23.56
C ASP A 74 -10.31 24.52 22.91
N GLY A 75 -9.35 25.43 22.68
CA GLY A 75 -8.07 25.10 22.04
C GLY A 75 -7.24 24.10 22.83
N GLY A 76 -7.27 24.17 24.17
CA GLY A 76 -6.55 23.19 25.00
C GLY A 76 -7.19 21.80 24.97
N ALA A 77 -8.52 21.73 24.92
CA ALA A 77 -9.21 20.46 24.74
C ALA A 77 -8.90 19.86 23.36
N CYS A 78 -8.87 20.70 22.32
CA CYS A 78 -8.52 20.30 20.97
C CYS A 78 -7.10 19.72 20.88
N ASP A 79 -6.08 20.44 21.35
CA ASP A 79 -4.68 19.97 21.31
C ASP A 79 -4.48 18.64 22.08
N ARG A 80 -5.27 18.40 23.14
CA ARG A 80 -5.19 17.14 23.91
C ARG A 80 -5.80 15.92 23.19
N LEU A 81 -6.62 16.11 22.15
CA LEU A 81 -7.19 14.97 21.43
C LEU A 81 -6.12 14.04 20.83
N ALA A 82 -4.97 14.58 20.40
CA ALA A 82 -3.85 13.78 19.92
C ALA A 82 -3.25 12.83 20.98
N GLN A 83 -3.56 13.07 22.26
CA GLN A 83 -3.10 12.23 23.37
C GLN A 83 -4.16 11.22 23.83
N SER A 84 -5.34 11.21 23.18
CA SER A 84 -6.45 10.33 23.55
C SER A 84 -6.10 8.88 23.28
N SER A 85 -6.21 8.01 24.27
CA SER A 85 -5.97 6.58 24.14
C SER A 85 -7.17 5.88 23.45
N GLY A 86 -6.88 4.90 22.61
CA GLY A 86 -7.91 4.03 21.99
C GLY A 86 -8.54 4.56 20.70
N VAL A 87 -8.09 5.71 20.18
CA VAL A 87 -8.52 6.27 18.89
C VAL A 87 -7.29 6.60 18.02
N PRO A 88 -7.38 6.46 16.70
CA PRO A 88 -6.23 6.66 15.80
C PRO A 88 -5.99 8.15 15.46
N ILE A 89 -6.07 9.05 16.44
CA ILE A 89 -5.79 10.46 16.25
C ILE A 89 -4.28 10.68 16.37
N ALA A 90 -3.65 11.00 15.25
CA ALA A 90 -2.22 11.25 15.20
C ALA A 90 -1.85 12.69 15.62
N GLN A 91 -2.69 13.65 15.24
CA GLN A 91 -2.47 15.07 15.49
C GLN A 91 -3.80 15.78 15.65
N SER A 92 -3.80 16.87 16.43
CA SER A 92 -4.97 17.73 16.60
C SER A 92 -4.53 19.15 16.89
N GLY A 93 -5.35 20.12 16.48
CA GLY A 93 -5.07 21.53 16.74
C GLY A 93 -6.22 22.43 16.40
N ALA A 94 -6.28 23.59 17.06
CA ALA A 94 -7.35 24.55 16.90
C ALA A 94 -6.91 25.76 16.08
N VAL A 95 -7.87 26.34 15.37
CA VAL A 95 -7.68 27.54 14.55
C VAL A 95 -8.86 28.51 14.73
N ARG A 96 -8.54 29.79 14.68
CA ARG A 96 -9.51 30.87 14.55
C ARG A 96 -9.05 31.91 13.54
N THR A 97 -9.97 32.67 12.98
CA THR A 97 -9.66 33.83 12.14
C THR A 97 -8.98 34.87 12.98
N GLY A 98 -7.83 35.35 12.56
CA GLY A 98 -7.08 36.47 13.16
C GLY A 98 -7.38 37.79 12.47
N GLU A 99 -6.71 38.85 12.91
CA GLU A 99 -6.74 40.14 12.25
C GLU A 99 -5.98 40.07 10.92
N GLU A 100 -6.41 40.84 9.93
CA GLU A 100 -5.67 40.97 8.68
C GLU A 100 -4.33 41.66 8.93
N ILE A 101 -3.28 41.19 8.28
CA ILE A 101 -1.92 41.74 8.40
C ILE A 101 -1.53 42.36 7.08
N THR A 102 -1.16 43.64 7.10
CA THR A 102 -0.76 44.37 5.90
C THR A 102 0.77 44.51 5.85
N PRO A 103 1.45 43.87 4.88
CA PRO A 103 2.88 44.11 4.65
C PRO A 103 3.14 45.58 4.24
N LEU A 104 4.11 46.25 4.86
CA LEU A 104 4.45 47.64 4.51
C LEU A 104 4.94 47.81 3.08
N SER A 105 5.42 46.75 2.45
CA SER A 105 5.78 46.72 1.01
C SER A 105 4.57 46.82 0.09
N THR A 106 3.37 46.45 0.57
CA THR A 106 2.11 46.45 -0.18
C THR A 106 0.96 47.00 0.65
N PRO A 107 0.96 48.29 0.96
CA PRO A 107 0.08 48.87 1.99
C PRO A 107 -1.42 48.86 1.68
N ASN A 108 -1.80 48.52 0.43
CA ASN A 108 -3.20 48.38 0.02
C ASN A 108 -3.63 46.93 -0.13
N ASN A 109 -2.83 45.98 0.30
CA ASN A 109 -3.11 44.54 0.15
C ASN A 109 -2.97 43.86 1.52
N ALA A 110 -4.03 43.89 2.30
CA ALA A 110 -4.11 43.15 3.57
C ALA A 110 -4.26 41.66 3.30
N LEU A 111 -3.51 40.84 4.03
CA LEU A 111 -3.52 39.39 3.93
C LEU A 111 -4.22 38.80 5.14
N GLN A 112 -5.02 37.78 4.88
CA GLN A 112 -5.71 37.04 5.93
C GLN A 112 -4.72 36.37 6.86
N SER A 113 -4.93 36.51 8.18
CA SER A 113 -4.23 35.73 9.19
C SER A 113 -5.15 34.75 9.90
N PHE A 114 -4.56 33.66 10.39
CA PHE A 114 -5.21 32.72 11.28
C PHE A 114 -4.39 32.52 12.53
N GLU A 115 -5.03 32.63 13.66
CA GLU A 115 -4.40 32.28 14.93
C GLU A 115 -4.56 30.79 15.20
N VAL A 116 -3.44 30.10 15.45
CA VAL A 116 -3.36 28.66 15.51
C VAL A 116 -2.66 28.17 16.76
N THR A 117 -3.10 27.04 17.29
CA THR A 117 -2.39 26.37 18.39
C THR A 117 -1.13 25.65 17.89
N GLN A 118 -0.26 25.27 18.82
CA GLN A 118 0.94 24.48 18.49
C GLN A 118 0.57 23.13 17.84
N GLY A 119 -0.51 22.51 18.30
CA GLY A 119 -1.01 21.28 17.70
C GLY A 119 -1.40 21.45 16.25
N MET A 120 -2.02 22.58 15.88
CA MET A 120 -2.37 22.90 14.49
C MET A 120 -1.13 23.07 13.59
N LEU A 121 -0.08 23.75 14.09
CA LEU A 121 1.18 23.84 13.34
C LEU A 121 1.81 22.47 13.12
N SER A 122 1.78 21.61 14.15
CA SER A 122 2.27 20.23 14.02
C SER A 122 1.50 19.45 12.96
N LEU A 123 0.17 19.63 12.88
CA LEU A 123 -0.69 19.00 11.89
C LEU A 123 -0.36 19.48 10.46
N ILE A 124 -0.16 20.78 10.27
CA ILE A 124 0.20 21.36 8.97
C ILE A 124 1.63 20.97 8.58
N ALA A 125 2.57 21.02 9.51
CA ALA A 125 3.98 20.68 9.28
C ALA A 125 4.18 19.22 8.88
N SER A 126 3.35 18.30 9.35
CA SER A 126 3.44 16.88 9.02
C SER A 126 3.21 16.56 7.54
N ASN A 127 2.65 17.51 6.77
CA ASN A 127 2.44 17.39 5.32
C ASN A 127 3.59 17.96 4.48
N GLY A 128 4.60 18.57 5.10
CA GLY A 128 5.75 19.17 4.43
C GLY A 128 7.07 18.74 5.06
N ALA A 129 8.17 19.09 4.43
CA ALA A 129 9.53 18.87 4.94
C ALA A 129 9.88 19.90 6.05
N VAL A 130 8.97 20.11 7.00
CA VAL A 130 9.21 21.06 8.10
C VAL A 130 9.92 20.36 9.24
N ALA A 131 11.05 20.93 9.67
CA ALA A 131 11.86 20.37 10.74
C ALA A 131 11.11 20.35 12.09
N SER A 132 11.25 19.28 12.84
CA SER A 132 10.88 19.21 14.25
C SER A 132 12.09 19.62 15.11
N PRO A 133 11.94 20.43 16.17
CA PRO A 133 10.69 20.88 16.79
C PRO A 133 10.00 22.04 16.07
N ILE A 134 8.67 22.15 16.25
CA ILE A 134 7.85 23.24 15.69
C ILE A 134 8.20 24.56 16.38
N ASP A 135 8.64 25.55 15.59
CA ASP A 135 8.94 26.88 16.08
C ASP A 135 7.66 27.72 16.17
N THR A 136 7.32 28.16 17.36
CA THR A 136 6.17 29.02 17.66
C THR A 136 6.57 30.46 17.97
N SER A 137 7.84 30.83 17.78
CA SER A 137 8.35 32.18 18.13
C SER A 137 7.98 33.24 17.12
N GLY A 138 7.56 32.87 15.90
CA GLY A 138 7.21 33.80 14.83
C GLY A 138 6.00 33.32 14.02
N ILE A 139 5.73 34.02 12.94
CA ILE A 139 4.64 33.70 12.03
C ILE A 139 5.05 32.60 11.06
N TRP A 140 4.08 31.79 10.63
CA TRP A 140 4.24 30.85 9.53
C TRP A 140 3.56 31.39 8.28
N VAL A 141 4.20 31.23 7.14
CA VAL A 141 3.70 31.75 5.86
C VAL A 141 3.49 30.62 4.86
N SER A 142 2.49 30.73 3.99
CA SER A 142 2.33 29.78 2.90
C SER A 142 3.48 29.89 1.89
N THR A 143 3.75 28.80 1.16
CA THR A 143 4.78 28.80 0.11
C THR A 143 4.56 29.91 -0.94
N ASP A 144 3.29 30.21 -1.26
CA ASP A 144 2.97 31.26 -2.23
C ASP A 144 3.27 32.66 -1.70
N VAL A 145 2.89 32.95 -0.45
CA VAL A 145 3.27 34.21 0.22
C VAL A 145 4.79 34.30 0.36
N ALA A 146 5.47 33.23 0.76
CA ALA A 146 6.92 33.20 0.89
C ALA A 146 7.62 33.54 -0.45
N ARG A 147 7.13 32.98 -1.56
CA ARG A 147 7.66 33.23 -2.88
C ARG A 147 7.43 34.69 -3.31
N ASP A 148 6.22 35.20 -3.16
CA ASP A 148 5.83 36.51 -3.69
C ASP A 148 6.50 37.65 -2.89
N PHE A 149 6.75 37.46 -1.59
CA PHE A 149 7.45 38.42 -0.75
C PHE A 149 8.94 38.15 -0.53
N GLY A 150 9.49 37.08 -1.18
CA GLY A 150 10.89 36.70 -1.03
C GLY A 150 11.28 36.28 0.39
N LEU A 151 10.34 35.65 1.13
CA LEU A 151 10.53 35.27 2.53
C LEU A 151 11.14 33.88 2.66
N THR A 152 12.00 33.73 3.65
CA THR A 152 12.58 32.46 4.08
C THR A 152 12.48 32.34 5.59
N VAL A 153 12.63 31.14 6.13
CA VAL A 153 12.69 30.94 7.58
C VAL A 153 13.81 31.82 8.18
N GLY A 154 13.50 32.56 9.21
CA GLY A 154 14.39 33.54 9.86
C GLY A 154 14.35 34.94 9.26
N SER A 155 13.70 35.19 8.11
CA SER A 155 13.52 36.52 7.57
C SER A 155 12.51 37.34 8.37
N THR A 156 12.59 38.65 8.30
CA THR A 156 11.69 39.57 8.98
C THR A 156 10.82 40.28 7.97
N LEU A 157 9.50 40.26 8.19
CA LEU A 157 8.51 40.99 7.41
C LEU A 157 8.05 42.21 8.23
N ALA A 158 8.21 43.41 7.65
CA ALA A 158 7.67 44.64 8.25
C ALA A 158 6.18 44.72 7.90
N THR A 159 5.33 44.84 8.93
CA THR A 159 3.86 44.89 8.82
C THR A 159 3.30 46.11 9.60
N ASP A 160 2.03 46.38 9.38
CA ASP A 160 1.26 47.39 10.15
C ASP A 160 1.17 47.06 11.64
N HIS A 161 1.35 45.81 12.04
CA HIS A 161 1.44 45.36 13.43
C HIS A 161 2.89 45.27 13.96
N GLY A 162 3.86 45.77 13.19
CA GLY A 162 5.29 45.73 13.53
C GLY A 162 6.04 44.65 12.76
N ASN A 163 7.27 44.39 13.21
CA ASN A 163 8.12 43.39 12.54
C ASN A 163 7.75 41.98 12.98
N ALA A 164 7.42 41.14 12.02
CA ALA A 164 7.13 39.73 12.23
C ALA A 164 8.27 38.86 11.69
N THR A 165 8.83 37.96 12.51
CA THR A 165 9.85 36.97 12.07
C THR A 165 9.15 35.76 11.52
N VAL A 166 9.62 35.22 10.37
CA VAL A 166 9.12 34.00 9.75
C VAL A 166 9.73 32.78 10.46
N ALA A 167 8.92 32.06 11.21
CA ALA A 167 9.32 30.86 11.91
C ALA A 167 9.20 29.59 11.06
N GLY A 168 8.32 29.60 10.05
CA GLY A 168 8.13 28.46 9.15
C GLY A 168 7.47 28.82 7.83
N VAL A 169 7.67 27.97 6.84
CA VAL A 169 7.00 28.03 5.54
C VAL A 169 6.25 26.70 5.33
N TYR A 170 4.97 26.77 4.99
CA TYR A 170 4.14 25.59 4.82
C TYR A 170 3.57 25.50 3.39
N PRO A 171 3.56 24.28 2.79
CA PRO A 171 2.94 24.05 1.49
C PRO A 171 1.42 23.94 1.62
N TRP A 172 0.70 24.63 0.74
CA TRP A 172 -0.76 24.52 0.67
C TRP A 172 -1.23 24.40 -0.79
N PRO A 173 -1.10 23.21 -1.41
CA PRO A 173 -1.47 23.01 -2.81
C PRO A 173 -2.99 23.04 -2.98
N ASN A 174 -3.42 23.39 -4.20
CA ASN A 174 -4.84 23.35 -4.59
C ASN A 174 -5.20 21.93 -5.07
N ASP A 175 -5.46 21.02 -4.14
CA ASP A 175 -5.75 19.61 -4.36
C ASP A 175 -7.14 19.17 -3.84
N GLY A 176 -8.04 20.16 -3.65
CA GLY A 176 -9.40 19.93 -3.16
C GLY A 176 -9.58 20.24 -1.67
N ARG A 177 -8.49 20.56 -0.95
CA ARG A 177 -8.57 21.08 0.43
C ARG A 177 -9.08 22.52 0.46
N ASP A 178 -9.52 22.95 1.62
CA ASP A 178 -9.94 24.33 1.85
C ASP A 178 -8.84 25.31 1.45
N THR A 179 -9.15 26.27 0.59
CA THR A 179 -8.19 27.21 0.00
C THR A 179 -7.84 28.41 0.90
N ARG A 180 -8.49 28.60 2.04
CA ARG A 180 -8.27 29.74 2.95
C ARG A 180 -6.79 29.92 3.35
N PHE A 181 -6.08 28.81 3.49
CA PHE A 181 -4.70 28.79 3.94
C PHE A 181 -3.67 28.90 2.79
N ALA A 182 -4.12 28.91 1.55
CA ALA A 182 -3.23 28.95 0.38
C ALA A 182 -2.40 30.25 0.32
N TYR A 183 -3.01 31.37 0.76
CA TYR A 183 -2.37 32.68 0.76
C TYR A 183 -2.63 33.42 2.07
N ALA A 184 -2.06 32.91 3.17
CA ALA A 184 -2.34 33.38 4.52
C ALA A 184 -1.13 33.31 5.43
N PHE A 185 -1.22 34.06 6.54
CA PHE A 185 -0.32 33.95 7.68
C PHE A 185 -0.92 33.07 8.77
N LEU A 186 -0.10 32.23 9.40
CA LEU A 186 -0.47 31.52 10.63
C LEU A 186 0.29 32.13 11.78
N VAL A 187 -0.44 32.58 12.78
CA VAL A 187 0.09 33.25 13.97
C VAL A 187 -0.05 32.30 15.16
N PRO A 188 1.05 31.73 15.68
CA PRO A 188 0.98 30.84 16.83
C PRO A 188 0.41 31.55 18.05
N ARG A 189 -0.53 30.89 18.73
CA ARG A 189 -1.11 31.33 19.98
C ARG A 189 -1.18 30.20 20.99
N ALA A 190 -1.07 30.51 22.25
CA ALA A 190 -1.24 29.51 23.29
C ALA A 190 -2.68 28.99 23.31
N ALA A 191 -2.84 27.66 23.36
CA ALA A 191 -4.14 26.99 23.31
C ALA A 191 -5.11 27.41 24.43
N ALA A 192 -4.58 27.90 25.55
CA ALA A 192 -5.38 28.42 26.69
C ALA A 192 -5.89 29.87 26.50
N LEU A 193 -5.45 30.58 25.46
CA LEU A 193 -5.79 31.98 25.23
C LEU A 193 -6.98 32.12 24.29
N GLY A 194 -8.17 32.17 24.88
CA GLY A 194 -9.42 32.49 24.19
C GLY A 194 -10.08 31.30 23.50
N ASP A 195 -11.11 31.62 22.76
CA ASP A 195 -11.95 30.68 22.04
C ASP A 195 -11.49 30.58 20.59
N TYR A 196 -11.61 29.35 20.02
CA TYR A 196 -11.28 29.06 18.65
C TYR A 196 -12.56 28.77 17.84
N ASN A 197 -12.45 28.84 16.51
CA ASN A 197 -13.59 28.61 15.61
C ASN A 197 -13.70 27.16 15.17
N GLU A 198 -12.56 26.47 15.06
CA GLU A 198 -12.48 25.12 14.53
C GLU A 198 -11.46 24.29 15.32
N CYS A 199 -11.73 23.00 15.46
CA CYS A 199 -10.77 22.01 15.90
C CYS A 199 -10.57 20.99 14.77
N TRP A 200 -9.32 20.73 14.43
CA TRP A 200 -8.92 19.78 13.41
C TRP A 200 -8.27 18.57 14.05
N ILE A 201 -8.59 17.38 13.52
CA ILE A 201 -7.90 16.14 13.86
C ILE A 201 -7.42 15.45 12.60
N ARG A 202 -6.23 14.86 12.66
CA ARG A 202 -5.71 13.96 11.66
C ARG A 202 -5.84 12.53 12.15
N GLN A 203 -6.48 11.67 11.37
CA GLN A 203 -6.68 10.26 11.70
C GLN A 203 -6.55 9.38 10.47
N TRP A 204 -5.84 8.26 10.61
CA TRP A 204 -5.72 7.26 9.56
C TRP A 204 -5.66 5.85 10.15
N PRO A 205 -6.54 4.93 9.72
CA PRO A 205 -7.74 5.18 8.93
C PRO A 205 -8.77 6.05 9.66
N ARG A 206 -9.70 6.66 8.90
CA ARG A 206 -10.79 7.44 9.51
C ARG A 206 -11.70 6.55 10.34
N SER A 207 -12.16 7.06 11.47
CA SER A 207 -13.08 6.36 12.35
C SER A 207 -14.15 7.31 12.90
N GLU A 208 -15.41 6.88 12.89
CA GLU A 208 -16.52 7.67 13.48
C GLU A 208 -16.31 8.02 14.95
N PRO A 209 -15.81 7.11 15.83
CA PRO A 209 -15.53 7.46 17.21
C PRO A 209 -14.55 8.63 17.37
N ALA A 210 -13.49 8.67 16.54
CA ALA A 210 -12.53 9.76 16.58
C ALA A 210 -13.13 11.09 16.07
N SER A 211 -13.91 11.06 15.00
CA SER A 211 -14.64 12.22 14.48
C SER A 211 -15.64 12.74 15.51
N ASN A 212 -16.30 11.86 16.26
CA ASN A 212 -17.25 12.26 17.31
C ASN A 212 -16.56 12.92 18.52
N LEU A 213 -15.28 12.60 18.79
CA LEU A 213 -14.51 13.29 19.85
C LEU A 213 -14.34 14.78 19.58
N LEU A 214 -14.42 15.24 18.33
CA LEU A 214 -14.40 16.68 18.01
C LEU A 214 -15.50 17.45 18.71
N TYR A 215 -16.68 16.86 18.89
CA TYR A 215 -17.76 17.52 19.61
C TYR A 215 -17.44 17.76 21.09
N SER A 216 -16.55 16.98 21.70
CA SER A 216 -16.13 17.15 23.08
C SER A 216 -15.27 18.40 23.31
N THR A 217 -14.74 19.01 22.24
CA THR A 217 -13.97 20.25 22.31
C THR A 217 -14.82 21.50 22.28
N LEU A 218 -16.12 21.35 22.00
CA LEU A 218 -17.04 22.46 21.92
C LEU A 218 -17.37 23.00 23.32
N ARG A 219 -17.35 24.31 23.47
CA ARG A 219 -17.87 24.98 24.64
C ARG A 219 -19.38 25.18 24.54
N VAL A 220 -20.09 24.81 25.57
CA VAL A 220 -21.53 25.04 25.66
C VAL A 220 -21.79 26.53 25.77
N GLY A 221 -22.33 27.14 24.74
CA GLY A 221 -22.68 28.58 24.70
C GLY A 221 -24.11 28.80 24.21
N ASN A 222 -24.70 29.93 24.51
CA ASN A 222 -26.08 30.27 24.18
C ASN A 222 -26.34 30.66 22.71
N GLY A 223 -25.39 30.41 21.81
CA GLY A 223 -25.52 30.70 20.37
C GLY A 223 -25.67 29.40 19.58
N GLN A 224 -26.86 29.17 19.07
CA GLN A 224 -27.22 27.95 18.32
C GLN A 224 -26.75 27.99 16.87
N ASN A 225 -25.46 27.93 16.61
CA ASN A 225 -25.02 27.40 15.34
C ASN A 225 -24.88 25.88 15.51
N GLN A 226 -25.55 25.11 14.65
CA GLN A 226 -25.38 23.64 14.66
C GLN A 226 -23.96 23.32 14.28
N ALA A 227 -23.18 22.94 15.29
CA ALA A 227 -21.82 22.46 15.05
C ALA A 227 -21.88 21.16 14.23
N GLY A 228 -21.03 21.08 13.23
CA GLY A 228 -20.93 19.90 12.36
C GLY A 228 -19.49 19.49 12.15
N VAL A 229 -19.26 18.18 11.98
CA VAL A 229 -17.97 17.65 11.57
C VAL A 229 -17.95 17.51 10.04
N VAL A 230 -16.95 18.11 9.42
CA VAL A 230 -16.75 18.07 7.97
C VAL A 230 -15.33 17.67 7.64
N ALA A 231 -15.14 17.02 6.48
CA ALA A 231 -13.80 16.73 5.97
C ALA A 231 -13.14 18.03 5.48
N LEU A 232 -11.85 18.20 5.76
CA LEU A 232 -11.06 19.33 5.29
C LEU A 232 -10.94 19.35 3.77
N ASN A 233 -10.70 18.18 3.18
CA ASN A 233 -10.61 18.01 1.74
C ASN A 233 -11.91 17.39 1.21
N LYS A 234 -12.64 18.19 0.43
CA LYS A 234 -13.92 17.77 -0.18
C LYS A 234 -13.74 17.11 -1.55
N GLY A 235 -12.53 17.08 -2.08
CA GLY A 235 -12.20 16.43 -3.36
C GLY A 235 -12.11 14.91 -3.26
N PHE A 236 -12.03 14.37 -2.05
CA PHE A 236 -11.97 12.93 -1.79
C PHE A 236 -13.20 12.43 -1.04
N ASP A 237 -13.52 11.14 -1.26
CA ASP A 237 -14.58 10.49 -0.50
C ASP A 237 -14.23 10.41 0.99
N ALA A 238 -15.10 10.99 1.82
CA ALA A 238 -14.95 11.01 3.27
C ALA A 238 -15.15 9.63 3.92
N HIS A 239 -15.80 8.68 3.22
CA HIS A 239 -16.09 7.33 3.73
C HIS A 239 -15.09 6.28 3.22
N TYR A 240 -13.98 6.70 2.64
CA TYR A 240 -12.96 5.79 2.18
C TYR A 240 -12.34 4.98 3.33
N ASP A 241 -12.54 3.66 3.26
CA ASP A 241 -11.91 2.70 4.18
C ASP A 241 -10.83 1.91 3.41
N PRO A 242 -9.54 2.13 3.72
CA PRO A 242 -8.44 1.43 3.06
C PRO A 242 -8.45 -0.07 3.31
N TYR A 243 -8.88 -0.51 4.50
CA TYR A 243 -8.96 -1.93 4.85
C TYR A 243 -10.10 -2.62 4.09
N ALA A 244 -11.30 -2.03 4.07
CA ALA A 244 -12.43 -2.55 3.31
C ALA A 244 -12.11 -2.63 1.81
N THR A 245 -11.46 -1.60 1.25
CA THR A 245 -11.01 -1.56 -0.15
C THR A 245 -10.01 -2.68 -0.43
N TYR A 246 -9.02 -2.89 0.44
CA TYR A 246 -8.07 -3.98 0.31
C TYR A 246 -8.74 -5.35 0.38
N MET A 247 -9.69 -5.56 1.28
CA MET A 247 -10.40 -6.83 1.41
C MET A 247 -11.39 -7.09 0.27
N ALA A 248 -11.96 -6.05 -0.32
CA ALA A 248 -12.89 -6.15 -1.45
C ALA A 248 -12.21 -6.32 -2.81
N ARG A 249 -10.87 -6.21 -2.89
CA ARG A 249 -10.13 -6.29 -4.15
C ARG A 249 -10.41 -7.59 -4.90
N THR A 250 -10.68 -7.51 -6.19
CA THR A 250 -10.94 -8.69 -7.04
C THR A 250 -9.72 -9.59 -7.18
N THR A 251 -8.53 -9.01 -7.07
CA THR A 251 -7.24 -9.71 -7.18
C THR A 251 -7.00 -10.74 -6.07
N ARG A 252 -7.74 -10.69 -4.96
CA ARG A 252 -7.66 -11.71 -3.88
C ARG A 252 -7.91 -13.14 -4.38
N TRP A 253 -8.58 -13.31 -5.54
CA TRP A 253 -8.88 -14.60 -6.15
C TRP A 253 -7.77 -15.10 -7.10
N ILE A 254 -6.76 -14.27 -7.39
CA ILE A 254 -5.66 -14.61 -8.30
C ILE A 254 -4.92 -15.90 -7.91
N PRO A 255 -4.63 -16.20 -6.63
CA PRO A 255 -3.99 -17.46 -6.28
C PRO A 255 -4.79 -18.71 -6.70
N PHE A 256 -6.12 -18.62 -6.70
CA PHE A 256 -6.98 -19.72 -7.20
C PHE A 256 -6.90 -19.88 -8.71
N LEU A 257 -6.88 -18.78 -9.47
CA LEU A 257 -6.65 -18.81 -10.92
C LEU A 257 -5.27 -19.38 -11.25
N ALA A 258 -4.25 -18.98 -10.50
CA ALA A 258 -2.89 -19.50 -10.62
C ALA A 258 -2.84 -21.02 -10.35
N ALA A 259 -3.57 -21.48 -9.33
CA ALA A 259 -3.69 -22.91 -9.05
C ALA A 259 -4.37 -23.68 -10.19
N LEU A 260 -5.47 -23.14 -10.76
CA LEU A 260 -6.13 -23.77 -11.93
C LEU A 260 -5.19 -23.86 -13.13
N LEU A 261 -4.45 -22.80 -13.42
CA LEU A 261 -3.43 -22.81 -14.47
C LEU A 261 -2.35 -23.85 -14.19
N GLY A 262 -1.88 -23.91 -12.93
CA GLY A 262 -0.90 -24.90 -12.48
C GLY A 262 -1.38 -26.34 -12.65
N LEU A 263 -2.64 -26.63 -12.31
CA LEU A 263 -3.24 -27.94 -12.53
C LEU A 263 -3.21 -28.33 -14.02
N ALA A 264 -3.58 -27.41 -14.91
CA ALA A 264 -3.55 -27.65 -16.35
C ALA A 264 -2.12 -27.93 -16.84
N ILE A 265 -1.14 -27.10 -16.44
CA ILE A 265 0.27 -27.27 -16.83
C ILE A 265 0.81 -28.62 -16.32
N GLY A 266 0.55 -28.99 -15.06
CA GLY A 266 1.01 -30.27 -14.49
C GLY A 266 0.43 -31.49 -15.18
N VAL A 267 -0.85 -31.46 -15.55
CA VAL A 267 -1.50 -32.51 -16.34
C VAL A 267 -0.87 -32.59 -17.72
N ILE A 268 -0.67 -31.47 -18.41
CA ILE A 268 -0.08 -31.42 -19.75
C ILE A 268 1.35 -31.97 -19.72
N ALA A 269 2.16 -31.57 -18.76
CA ALA A 269 3.55 -32.02 -18.61
C ALA A 269 3.67 -33.56 -18.57
N VAL A 270 2.82 -34.21 -17.81
CA VAL A 270 2.83 -35.67 -17.71
C VAL A 270 2.20 -36.31 -18.94
N ARG A 271 1.12 -35.75 -19.49
CA ARG A 271 0.46 -36.30 -20.70
C ARG A 271 1.36 -36.29 -21.93
N MET A 272 2.19 -35.30 -22.11
CA MET A 272 3.15 -35.22 -23.21
C MET A 272 4.17 -36.38 -23.18
N ARG A 273 4.51 -36.87 -21.99
CA ARG A 273 5.52 -37.92 -21.76
C ARG A 273 4.93 -39.28 -21.33
N ARG A 274 3.61 -39.45 -21.43
CA ARG A 274 2.94 -40.67 -20.93
C ARG A 274 3.45 -41.98 -21.56
N LEU A 275 3.92 -41.94 -22.81
CA LEU A 275 4.52 -43.09 -23.48
C LEU A 275 5.85 -43.49 -22.84
N GLU A 276 6.70 -42.52 -22.55
CA GLU A 276 8.00 -42.75 -21.89
C GLU A 276 7.80 -43.37 -20.50
N TYR A 277 6.86 -42.82 -19.73
CA TYR A 277 6.53 -43.34 -18.40
C TYR A 277 5.91 -44.75 -18.44
N ALA A 278 5.06 -45.03 -19.42
CA ALA A 278 4.50 -46.37 -19.59
C ALA A 278 5.56 -47.37 -20.00
N ALA A 279 6.52 -47.00 -20.87
CA ALA A 279 7.63 -47.83 -21.28
C ALA A 279 8.60 -48.12 -20.13
N ALA A 280 8.92 -47.13 -19.31
CA ALA A 280 9.76 -47.26 -18.12
C ALA A 280 9.15 -48.24 -17.09
N LEU A 281 7.83 -48.19 -16.89
CA LEU A 281 7.13 -49.16 -16.05
C LEU A 281 7.18 -50.56 -16.64
N HIS A 282 7.12 -50.69 -17.96
CA HIS A 282 7.20 -52.00 -18.64
C HIS A 282 8.61 -52.62 -18.55
N SER A 283 9.66 -51.79 -18.53
CA SER A 283 11.05 -52.22 -18.33
C SER A 283 11.38 -52.57 -16.87
N GLY A 284 10.43 -52.42 -15.93
CA GLY A 284 10.59 -52.84 -14.53
C GLY A 284 10.87 -51.71 -13.55
N GLU A 285 10.74 -50.45 -13.97
CA GLU A 285 10.80 -49.31 -13.03
C GLU A 285 9.63 -49.39 -12.03
N SER A 286 9.93 -49.09 -10.75
CA SER A 286 8.88 -49.10 -9.71
C SER A 286 8.08 -47.81 -9.73
N LYS A 287 6.78 -47.88 -9.44
CA LYS A 287 5.89 -46.72 -9.36
C LYS A 287 6.44 -45.59 -8.45
N PRO A 288 6.93 -45.87 -7.23
CA PRO A 288 7.51 -44.83 -6.37
C PRO A 288 8.72 -44.13 -7.00
N ALA A 289 9.58 -44.91 -7.74
CA ALA A 289 10.74 -44.32 -8.42
C ALA A 289 10.32 -43.34 -9.52
N GLN A 290 9.33 -43.75 -10.34
CA GLN A 290 8.75 -42.91 -11.38
C GLN A 290 8.14 -41.61 -10.81
N LEU A 291 7.34 -41.71 -9.74
CA LEU A 291 6.73 -40.55 -9.11
C LEU A 291 7.77 -39.60 -8.52
N LEU A 292 8.83 -40.16 -7.92
CA LEU A 292 9.94 -39.35 -7.42
C LEU A 292 10.67 -38.63 -8.57
N GLY A 293 10.90 -39.31 -9.69
CA GLY A 293 11.47 -38.69 -10.89
C GLY A 293 10.62 -37.55 -11.42
N ILE A 294 9.30 -37.75 -11.57
CA ILE A 294 8.35 -36.71 -11.96
C ILE A 294 8.39 -35.51 -10.97
N CYS A 295 8.40 -35.80 -9.67
CA CYS A 295 8.45 -34.74 -8.63
C CYS A 295 9.72 -33.90 -8.76
N VAL A 296 10.89 -34.55 -8.86
CA VAL A 296 12.19 -33.87 -8.97
C VAL A 296 12.27 -33.04 -10.26
N GLU A 297 11.93 -33.63 -11.41
CA GLU A 297 11.91 -32.92 -12.70
C GLU A 297 11.01 -31.68 -12.63
N THR A 298 9.78 -31.84 -12.10
CA THR A 298 8.80 -30.75 -11.96
C THR A 298 9.31 -29.66 -11.03
N LEU A 299 9.87 -30.02 -9.87
CA LEU A 299 10.42 -29.05 -8.92
C LEU A 299 11.60 -28.27 -9.50
N VAL A 300 12.42 -28.86 -10.34
CA VAL A 300 13.55 -28.17 -10.96
C VAL A 300 13.04 -27.07 -11.89
N TRP A 301 12.27 -27.39 -12.92
CA TRP A 301 11.86 -26.38 -13.89
C TRP A 301 10.78 -25.44 -13.34
N ALA A 302 9.76 -25.94 -12.61
CA ALA A 302 8.71 -25.10 -12.07
C ALA A 302 9.19 -24.30 -10.84
N GLY A 303 10.06 -24.89 -10.01
CA GLY A 303 10.67 -24.19 -8.86
C GLY A 303 11.56 -23.02 -9.30
N LEU A 304 12.42 -23.22 -10.31
CA LEU A 304 13.23 -22.14 -10.88
C LEU A 304 12.36 -21.04 -11.52
N ALA A 305 11.31 -21.41 -12.23
CA ALA A 305 10.37 -20.45 -12.80
C ALA A 305 9.66 -19.62 -11.72
N THR A 306 9.20 -20.30 -10.67
CA THR A 306 8.57 -19.64 -9.52
C THR A 306 9.52 -18.71 -8.78
N ALA A 307 10.75 -19.15 -8.52
CA ALA A 307 11.78 -18.32 -7.92
C ALA A 307 12.07 -17.07 -8.77
N GLY A 308 12.16 -17.22 -10.10
CA GLY A 308 12.31 -16.11 -11.04
C GLY A 308 11.12 -15.14 -10.99
N SER A 309 9.87 -15.65 -10.98
CA SER A 309 8.68 -14.82 -10.84
C SER A 309 8.68 -14.05 -9.52
N CYS A 310 8.96 -14.71 -8.40
CA CYS A 310 9.02 -14.06 -7.09
C CYS A 310 10.14 -13.02 -7.01
N ALA A 311 11.30 -13.27 -7.63
CA ALA A 311 12.41 -12.31 -7.67
C ALA A 311 12.04 -11.04 -8.45
N LEU A 312 11.34 -11.18 -9.59
CA LEU A 312 10.86 -10.04 -10.38
C LEU A 312 9.78 -9.25 -9.64
N ILE A 313 8.84 -9.93 -8.97
CA ILE A 313 7.83 -9.32 -8.12
C ILE A 313 8.49 -8.56 -6.95
N ALA A 314 9.47 -9.17 -6.31
CA ALA A 314 10.22 -8.52 -5.22
C ALA A 314 10.97 -7.28 -5.71
N ALA A 315 11.63 -7.34 -6.87
CA ALA A 315 12.31 -6.19 -7.47
C ALA A 315 11.33 -5.05 -7.80
N TYR A 316 10.13 -5.37 -8.27
CA TYR A 316 9.06 -4.39 -8.49
C TYR A 316 8.58 -3.78 -7.16
N GLY A 317 8.27 -4.61 -6.14
CA GLY A 317 7.83 -4.15 -4.82
C GLY A 317 8.83 -3.22 -4.15
N VAL A 318 10.14 -3.59 -4.16
CA VAL A 318 11.20 -2.75 -3.59
C VAL A 318 11.32 -1.37 -4.25
N ARG A 319 11.00 -1.28 -5.55
CA ARG A 319 11.09 -0.01 -6.30
C ARG A 319 9.83 0.84 -6.21
N MET A 320 8.66 0.22 -6.12
CA MET A 320 7.38 0.90 -6.34
C MET A 320 6.51 0.99 -5.09
N ALA A 321 6.71 0.14 -4.07
CA ALA A 321 5.95 0.22 -2.83
C ALA A 321 6.31 1.48 -2.04
N VAL A 322 5.31 2.16 -1.54
CA VAL A 322 5.44 3.37 -0.70
C VAL A 322 5.25 3.02 0.78
N GLY A 323 4.48 1.97 1.06
CA GLY A 323 4.21 1.45 2.40
C GLY A 323 5.12 0.27 2.77
N ASP A 324 4.52 -0.81 3.27
CA ASP A 324 5.26 -2.02 3.68
C ASP A 324 5.56 -2.92 2.48
N THR A 325 6.75 -2.80 1.95
CA THR A 325 7.28 -3.63 0.85
C THR A 325 7.14 -5.13 1.11
N ALA A 326 7.29 -5.58 2.37
CA ALA A 326 7.18 -7.00 2.71
C ALA A 326 5.76 -7.51 2.53
N VAL A 327 4.75 -6.71 2.87
CA VAL A 327 3.33 -7.04 2.66
C VAL A 327 3.01 -7.15 1.17
N VAL A 328 3.48 -6.23 0.34
CA VAL A 328 3.30 -6.27 -1.12
C VAL A 328 3.88 -7.55 -1.70
N ILE A 329 5.15 -7.86 -1.38
CA ILE A 329 5.86 -9.05 -1.88
C ILE A 329 5.16 -10.33 -1.40
N ALA A 330 4.84 -10.43 -0.11
CA ALA A 330 4.20 -11.61 0.46
C ALA A 330 2.82 -11.87 -0.16
N THR A 331 2.04 -10.81 -0.40
CA THR A 331 0.71 -10.92 -1.00
C THR A 331 0.81 -11.38 -2.47
N ALA A 332 1.68 -10.76 -3.25
CA ALA A 332 1.83 -11.05 -4.67
C ALA A 332 2.48 -12.42 -4.94
N CYS A 333 3.43 -12.86 -4.11
CA CYS A 333 4.08 -14.17 -4.26
C CYS A 333 3.16 -15.36 -3.96
N ARG A 334 1.97 -15.14 -3.38
CA ARG A 334 0.97 -16.20 -3.19
C ARG A 334 0.54 -16.85 -4.51
N ALA A 335 0.45 -16.07 -5.60
CA ALA A 335 0.05 -16.59 -6.90
C ALA A 335 1.08 -17.55 -7.52
N PRO A 336 2.37 -17.18 -7.70
CA PRO A 336 3.36 -18.11 -8.22
C PRO A 336 3.59 -19.33 -7.32
N LEU A 337 3.46 -19.19 -5.99
CA LEU A 337 3.54 -20.32 -5.06
C LEU A 337 2.35 -21.29 -5.20
N ALA A 338 1.13 -20.75 -5.32
CA ALA A 338 -0.07 -21.56 -5.56
C ALA A 338 0.02 -22.31 -6.91
N LEU A 339 0.55 -21.64 -7.93
CA LEU A 339 0.81 -22.25 -9.24
C LEU A 339 1.80 -23.40 -9.13
N LEU A 340 2.93 -23.22 -8.45
CA LEU A 340 3.92 -24.29 -8.23
C LEU A 340 3.32 -25.49 -7.52
N CYS A 341 2.63 -25.26 -6.40
CA CYS A 341 1.98 -26.32 -5.63
C CYS A 341 1.00 -27.12 -6.52
N ALA A 342 0.18 -26.42 -7.31
CA ALA A 342 -0.79 -27.04 -8.19
C ALA A 342 -0.14 -27.81 -9.33
N VAL A 343 0.95 -27.30 -9.93
CA VAL A 343 1.72 -28.02 -10.96
C VAL A 343 2.25 -29.34 -10.42
N VAL A 344 2.90 -29.31 -9.24
CA VAL A 344 3.49 -30.51 -8.62
C VAL A 344 2.40 -31.53 -8.27
N LEU A 345 1.31 -31.09 -7.63
CA LEU A 345 0.21 -31.97 -7.28
C LEU A 345 -0.45 -32.61 -8.51
N ALA A 346 -0.69 -31.81 -9.56
CA ALA A 346 -1.27 -32.31 -10.79
C ALA A 346 -0.35 -33.29 -11.56
N ALA A 347 0.96 -33.02 -11.58
CA ALA A 347 1.95 -33.89 -12.17
C ALA A 347 2.00 -35.25 -11.45
N LEU A 348 2.03 -35.24 -10.11
CA LEU A 348 2.01 -36.46 -9.31
C LEU A 348 0.70 -37.26 -9.51
N ALA A 349 -0.44 -36.59 -9.44
CA ALA A 349 -1.74 -37.22 -9.67
C ALA A 349 -1.86 -37.82 -11.07
N SER A 350 -1.39 -37.09 -12.08
CA SER A 350 -1.35 -37.59 -13.47
C SER A 350 -0.38 -38.75 -13.62
N GLY A 351 0.78 -38.73 -12.96
CA GLY A 351 1.76 -39.82 -12.91
C GLY A 351 1.18 -41.10 -12.30
N LEU A 352 0.35 -40.98 -11.25
CA LEU A 352 -0.36 -42.13 -10.67
C LEU A 352 -1.31 -42.80 -11.65
N CYS A 353 -1.92 -42.04 -12.56
CA CYS A 353 -2.86 -42.56 -13.56
C CYS A 353 -2.18 -43.29 -14.75
N VAL A 354 -0.86 -43.17 -14.94
CA VAL A 354 -0.13 -43.91 -16.00
C VAL A 354 -0.01 -45.37 -15.62
N ARG A 355 -0.45 -46.29 -16.50
CA ARG A 355 -0.41 -47.75 -16.30
C ARG A 355 0.34 -48.45 -17.42
N GLN A 356 1.01 -49.57 -17.12
CA GLN A 356 1.69 -50.43 -18.10
C GLN A 356 0.77 -50.91 -19.23
N SER A 357 -0.49 -51.25 -18.91
CA SER A 357 -1.50 -51.71 -19.87
C SER A 357 -1.86 -50.69 -20.95
N GLN A 358 -1.53 -49.43 -20.75
CA GLN A 358 -1.79 -48.36 -21.73
C GLN A 358 -0.77 -48.33 -22.87
N LEU A 359 0.40 -49.00 -22.76
CA LEU A 359 1.46 -48.94 -23.74
C LEU A 359 0.98 -49.36 -25.14
N PHE A 360 0.35 -50.53 -25.26
CA PHE A 360 -0.14 -51.05 -26.55
C PHE A 360 -1.26 -50.19 -27.16
N ARG A 361 -2.13 -49.64 -26.33
CA ARG A 361 -3.23 -48.74 -26.78
C ARG A 361 -2.70 -47.41 -27.30
N LEU A 362 -1.62 -46.91 -26.70
CA LEU A 362 -0.97 -45.65 -27.08
C LEU A 362 -0.11 -45.80 -28.35
N PHE A 363 0.41 -46.98 -28.64
CA PHE A 363 1.09 -47.29 -29.92
C PHE A 363 0.12 -47.43 -31.08
N LYS A 364 -1.09 -47.97 -30.87
CA LYS A 364 -2.09 -48.23 -31.93
C LYS A 364 -2.90 -46.97 -32.31
N GLY A 365 -2.83 -45.89 -31.52
CA GLY A 365 -3.56 -44.63 -31.72
C GLY A 365 -2.70 -43.45 -32.23
N ARG A 366 -1.54 -43.79 -32.85
CA ARG A 366 -0.70 -42.84 -33.59
C ARG A 366 -0.89 -43.01 -35.09
#